data_16da4adf74a1e32dcc222c695499d2a6
#
_entry.id   16da4adf74a1e32dcc222c695499d2a6
#
_cell.length_a   1.000
_cell.length_b   1.000
_cell.length_c   1.000
_cell.angle_alpha   90.00
_cell.angle_beta   90.00
_cell.angle_gamma   90.00
#
_symmetry.space_group_name_H-M   'P 1'
#
loop_
_entity.id
_entity.type
_entity.pdbx_description
1 polymer ?
#
loop_
_entity_poly.entity_id
_entity_poly.type
_entity_poly.pdbx_seq_one_letter_code
_entity_poly.pdbx_strand_id
1 'polypeptide(L)'
;MLLIKNIGAILGARIAAPEALRGEELADLPVVTDAWLTVDGERIAAFGTQAEMPAESGFQTVVDARGGYILPAFCDSHTHIVYAGSREGEFRDKIAGLSYEEIAHRGGGILNSADRLHETSEDELFAQAHARLRQVMAKGTGAIEIKSGYGLNTADELKMLRVIRRLAEAEPGMTIKSTFLGAHAVGREFVGRQSEYVDMLIDEMLPAVAAEGLADFVDVFCDKGFFTVDETDRILAAAARYGIRPKIHANELDASGGVQVGVRHGALSVDHLERMGADEIECLRGSQTIATMLPGASFFLGMPYAPARDAVAAGLTVALASDYNPGSSPSGDMRFVWALGCIKMRLTPEQALNAVTLNGAAAMGLSADYGSVTPGKYASLIMTHPLPSPAYIPYAYTEPWIARVFHKGR
;
A
#
# COMPACT_ATOMS: atom_id res chain seq x y z
N MET A 1 -12.36 17.26 -22.23
CA MET A 1 -12.74 15.82 -22.22
C MET A 1 -11.73 15.02 -23.03
N LEU A 2 -11.36 13.83 -22.53
CA LEU A 2 -10.49 12.84 -23.19
C LEU A 2 -11.35 11.64 -23.63
N LEU A 3 -11.11 11.11 -24.81
CA LEU A 3 -11.63 9.82 -25.29
C LEU A 3 -10.47 8.82 -25.43
N ILE A 4 -10.60 7.63 -24.86
CA ILE A 4 -9.74 6.48 -25.16
C ILE A 4 -10.59 5.52 -25.99
N LYS A 5 -10.12 5.20 -27.20
CA LYS A 5 -10.82 4.31 -28.16
C LYS A 5 -10.02 3.07 -28.50
N ASN A 6 -10.65 2.13 -29.20
CA ASN A 6 -10.04 0.86 -29.61
C ASN A 6 -9.40 0.11 -28.44
N ILE A 7 -10.10 0.10 -27.30
CA ILE A 7 -9.69 -0.62 -26.09
C ILE A 7 -10.05 -2.10 -26.29
N GLY A 8 -9.07 -3.00 -26.20
CA GLY A 8 -9.32 -4.44 -26.31
C GLY A 8 -10.17 -4.97 -25.15
N ALA A 9 -9.88 -4.54 -23.93
CA ALA A 9 -10.73 -4.83 -22.76
C ALA A 9 -10.53 -3.78 -21.66
N ILE A 10 -11.63 -3.45 -20.93
CA ILE A 10 -11.60 -2.71 -19.68
C ILE A 10 -11.78 -3.72 -18.54
N LEU A 11 -10.78 -3.86 -17.68
CA LEU A 11 -10.81 -4.74 -16.52
C LEU A 11 -11.32 -3.98 -15.29
N GLY A 12 -12.18 -4.62 -14.48
CA GLY A 12 -12.77 -3.98 -13.30
C GLY A 12 -13.78 -2.86 -13.67
N ALA A 13 -14.45 -2.99 -14.82
CA ALA A 13 -15.48 -2.06 -15.31
C ALA A 13 -16.78 -2.23 -14.50
N ARG A 14 -17.16 -1.24 -13.69
CA ARG A 14 -18.35 -1.28 -12.84
C ARG A 14 -19.17 -0.03 -13.01
N ILE A 15 -20.50 -0.18 -13.05
CA ILE A 15 -21.42 0.99 -13.02
C ILE A 15 -21.50 1.55 -11.59
N ALA A 16 -21.49 0.66 -10.60
CA ALA A 16 -21.36 1.00 -9.18
C ALA A 16 -20.36 0.03 -8.54
N ALA A 17 -19.36 0.56 -7.87
CA ALA A 17 -18.36 -0.27 -7.20
C ALA A 17 -18.72 -0.49 -5.74
N PRO A 18 -18.53 -1.71 -5.20
CA PRO A 18 -18.60 -1.96 -3.76
C PRO A 18 -17.45 -1.22 -3.04
N GLU A 19 -17.59 -1.06 -1.73
CA GLU A 19 -16.52 -0.50 -0.89
C GLU A 19 -15.29 -1.43 -0.86
N ALA A 20 -15.53 -2.73 -0.73
CA ALA A 20 -14.51 -3.79 -0.79
C ALA A 20 -15.14 -5.10 -1.26
N LEU A 21 -14.30 -6.06 -1.68
CA LEU A 21 -14.71 -7.41 -2.05
C LEU A 21 -14.26 -8.39 -0.96
N ARG A 22 -15.17 -9.27 -0.52
CA ARG A 22 -14.92 -10.24 0.56
C ARG A 22 -14.95 -11.67 0.06
N GLY A 23 -14.06 -12.50 0.59
CA GLY A 23 -14.05 -13.90 0.29
C GLY A 23 -14.02 -14.19 -1.21
N GLU A 24 -14.91 -15.05 -1.68
CA GLU A 24 -14.99 -15.44 -3.09
C GLU A 24 -15.37 -14.28 -4.03
N GLU A 25 -16.04 -13.24 -3.54
CA GLU A 25 -16.34 -12.04 -4.33
C GLU A 25 -15.06 -11.36 -4.85
N LEU A 26 -13.92 -11.61 -4.19
CA LEU A 26 -12.62 -11.09 -4.64
C LEU A 26 -12.28 -11.52 -6.08
N ALA A 27 -12.87 -12.61 -6.58
CA ALA A 27 -12.73 -13.07 -7.97
C ALA A 27 -13.64 -12.31 -8.95
N ASP A 28 -14.61 -11.50 -8.46
CA ASP A 28 -15.51 -10.76 -9.33
C ASP A 28 -14.77 -9.62 -10.03
N LEU A 29 -14.43 -9.82 -11.28
CA LEU A 29 -13.73 -8.86 -12.15
C LEU A 29 -14.54 -8.64 -13.42
N PRO A 30 -15.51 -7.70 -13.44
CA PRO A 30 -16.26 -7.37 -14.64
C PRO A 30 -15.36 -6.85 -15.76
N VAL A 31 -15.59 -7.31 -16.98
CA VAL A 31 -14.81 -6.96 -18.17
C VAL A 31 -15.74 -6.47 -19.27
N VAL A 32 -15.38 -5.36 -19.92
CA VAL A 32 -16.01 -4.87 -21.16
C VAL A 32 -15.00 -4.98 -22.27
N THR A 33 -15.30 -5.78 -23.31
CA THR A 33 -14.44 -5.99 -24.48
C THR A 33 -14.81 -5.05 -25.62
N ASP A 34 -13.86 -4.81 -26.55
CA ASP A 34 -14.05 -3.91 -27.70
C ASP A 34 -14.67 -2.57 -27.25
N ALA A 35 -13.95 -1.85 -26.41
CA ALA A 35 -14.48 -0.79 -25.61
C ALA A 35 -13.94 0.60 -25.97
N TRP A 36 -14.63 1.61 -25.42
CA TRP A 36 -14.17 2.98 -25.29
C TRP A 36 -14.35 3.47 -23.86
N LEU A 37 -13.63 4.54 -23.49
CA LEU A 37 -13.72 5.21 -22.19
C LEU A 37 -13.57 6.71 -22.37
N THR A 38 -14.36 7.50 -21.63
CA THR A 38 -14.23 8.97 -21.61
C THR A 38 -13.89 9.48 -20.22
N VAL A 39 -13.11 10.56 -20.21
CA VAL A 39 -12.70 11.26 -18.98
C VAL A 39 -13.10 12.72 -19.09
N ASP A 40 -13.73 13.24 -18.04
CA ASP A 40 -14.02 14.66 -17.90
C ASP A 40 -13.27 15.23 -16.68
N GLY A 41 -12.40 16.21 -16.96
CA GLY A 41 -11.47 16.68 -15.92
C GLY A 41 -10.58 15.55 -15.40
N GLU A 42 -10.71 15.23 -14.14
CA GLU A 42 -9.94 14.18 -13.48
C GLU A 42 -10.69 12.85 -13.31
N ARG A 43 -11.98 12.79 -13.76
CA ARG A 43 -12.87 11.67 -13.44
C ARG A 43 -13.31 10.90 -14.69
N ILE A 44 -13.51 9.61 -14.51
CA ILE A 44 -14.14 8.74 -15.51
C ILE A 44 -15.57 9.23 -15.69
N ALA A 45 -15.92 9.59 -16.93
CA ALA A 45 -17.28 10.05 -17.26
C ALA A 45 -18.17 8.89 -17.69
N ALA A 46 -17.69 8.05 -18.61
CA ALA A 46 -18.44 6.91 -19.12
C ALA A 46 -17.50 5.91 -19.79
N PHE A 47 -18.00 4.71 -20.00
CA PHE A 47 -17.40 3.69 -20.86
C PHE A 47 -18.52 2.84 -21.50
N GLY A 48 -18.20 2.15 -22.58
CA GLY A 48 -19.13 1.26 -23.26
C GLY A 48 -18.44 0.44 -24.34
N THR A 49 -19.23 -0.32 -25.10
CA THR A 49 -18.74 -1.09 -26.24
C THR A 49 -18.46 -0.20 -27.44
N GLN A 50 -17.56 -0.59 -28.32
CA GLN A 50 -17.19 0.19 -29.52
C GLN A 50 -18.39 0.58 -30.39
N ALA A 51 -19.44 -0.25 -30.40
CA ALA A 51 -20.70 0.05 -31.16
C ALA A 51 -21.46 1.30 -30.63
N GLU A 52 -21.23 1.66 -29.36
CA GLU A 52 -21.89 2.78 -28.70
C GLU A 52 -20.94 4.00 -28.55
N MET A 53 -19.78 3.98 -29.21
CA MET A 53 -18.76 5.01 -29.06
C MET A 53 -19.28 6.38 -29.53
N PRO A 54 -19.13 7.45 -28.71
CA PRO A 54 -19.48 8.80 -29.11
C PRO A 54 -18.61 9.31 -30.26
N ALA A 55 -19.10 10.27 -31.02
CA ALA A 55 -18.33 10.87 -32.12
C ALA A 55 -17.06 11.56 -31.61
N GLU A 56 -15.90 11.26 -32.23
CA GLU A 56 -14.60 11.78 -31.83
C GLU A 56 -14.50 13.31 -31.85
N SER A 57 -15.26 13.97 -32.73
CA SER A 57 -15.27 15.42 -32.84
C SER A 57 -15.73 16.19 -31.60
N GLY A 58 -16.31 15.48 -30.61
CA GLY A 58 -16.68 16.06 -29.31
C GLY A 58 -15.57 16.13 -28.27
N PHE A 59 -14.35 15.63 -28.57
CA PHE A 59 -13.27 15.50 -27.59
C PHE A 59 -12.06 16.34 -27.97
N GLN A 60 -11.43 16.97 -26.97
CA GLN A 60 -10.20 17.74 -27.13
C GLN A 60 -8.96 16.82 -27.35
N THR A 61 -8.99 15.65 -26.75
CA THR A 61 -7.92 14.66 -26.81
C THR A 61 -8.50 13.30 -27.13
N VAL A 62 -7.93 12.61 -28.10
CA VAL A 62 -8.28 11.23 -28.45
C VAL A 62 -7.02 10.39 -28.36
N VAL A 63 -7.08 9.32 -27.57
CA VAL A 63 -6.04 8.33 -27.40
C VAL A 63 -6.51 7.01 -27.99
N ASP A 64 -5.69 6.42 -28.86
CA ASP A 64 -5.95 5.12 -29.46
C ASP A 64 -5.21 4.04 -28.66
N ALA A 65 -5.94 3.16 -27.98
CA ALA A 65 -5.39 2.04 -27.20
C ALA A 65 -4.88 0.89 -28.07
N ARG A 66 -5.21 0.90 -29.38
CA ARG A 66 -4.72 -0.09 -30.37
C ARG A 66 -4.92 -1.54 -29.95
N GLY A 67 -6.01 -1.85 -29.27
CA GLY A 67 -6.30 -3.17 -28.72
C GLY A 67 -5.69 -3.46 -27.34
N GLY A 68 -4.97 -2.50 -26.73
CA GLY A 68 -4.49 -2.61 -25.36
C GLY A 68 -5.63 -2.63 -24.35
N TYR A 69 -5.34 -3.11 -23.15
CA TYR A 69 -6.33 -3.13 -22.06
C TYR A 69 -6.26 -1.85 -21.24
N ILE A 70 -7.37 -1.52 -20.60
CA ILE A 70 -7.46 -0.51 -19.54
C ILE A 70 -7.78 -1.22 -18.23
N LEU A 71 -7.03 -0.91 -17.18
CA LEU A 71 -7.27 -1.39 -15.82
C LEU A 71 -7.11 -0.23 -14.82
N PRO A 72 -7.71 -0.33 -13.60
CA PRO A 72 -7.49 0.65 -12.56
C PRO A 72 -6.01 0.73 -12.21
N ALA A 73 -5.50 1.92 -11.92
CA ALA A 73 -4.17 2.06 -11.33
C ALA A 73 -4.09 1.34 -9.98
N PHE A 74 -2.92 0.83 -9.64
CA PHE A 74 -2.68 0.15 -8.37
C PHE A 74 -2.87 1.10 -7.19
N CYS A 75 -3.33 0.54 -6.09
CA CYS A 75 -3.53 1.21 -4.81
C CYS A 75 -2.63 0.54 -3.77
N ASP A 76 -1.47 1.12 -3.52
CA ASP A 76 -0.45 0.55 -2.64
C ASP A 76 -0.66 1.03 -1.20
N SER A 77 -1.32 0.22 -0.39
CA SER A 77 -1.82 0.57 0.93
C SER A 77 -0.82 0.39 2.08
N HIS A 78 0.46 0.14 1.76
CA HIS A 78 1.50 -0.01 2.78
C HIS A 78 2.88 0.24 2.20
N THR A 79 3.47 1.40 2.48
CA THR A 79 4.85 1.73 2.09
C THR A 79 5.56 2.61 3.11
N HIS A 80 6.91 2.62 3.03
CA HIS A 80 7.79 3.45 3.85
C HIS A 80 8.81 4.18 2.96
N ILE A 81 8.36 4.76 1.85
CA ILE A 81 9.28 5.34 0.84
C ILE A 81 10.03 6.59 1.30
N VAL A 82 9.66 7.18 2.44
CA VAL A 82 10.39 8.28 3.08
C VAL A 82 11.46 7.70 4.00
N TYR A 83 12.65 7.46 3.46
CA TYR A 83 13.82 7.00 4.19
C TYR A 83 15.11 7.56 3.59
N ALA A 84 16.16 7.68 4.40
CA ALA A 84 17.48 8.19 4.00
C ALA A 84 18.42 7.05 3.58
N GLY A 85 18.93 7.14 2.35
CA GLY A 85 19.84 6.14 1.79
C GLY A 85 19.20 4.77 1.54
N SER A 86 20.02 3.78 1.32
CA SER A 86 19.61 2.38 1.10
C SER A 86 20.33 1.45 2.08
N ARG A 87 19.89 0.21 2.16
CA ARG A 87 20.47 -0.83 3.04
C ARG A 87 21.09 -1.98 2.26
N GLU A 88 21.61 -1.73 1.06
CA GLU A 88 22.27 -2.74 0.22
C GLU A 88 23.52 -3.37 0.87
N GLY A 89 24.16 -2.67 1.80
CA GLY A 89 25.23 -3.24 2.62
C GLY A 89 24.74 -4.40 3.48
N GLU A 90 23.59 -4.22 4.14
CA GLU A 90 22.96 -5.28 4.95
C GLU A 90 22.46 -6.44 4.08
N PHE A 91 22.00 -6.15 2.85
CA PHE A 91 21.64 -7.19 1.89
C PHE A 91 22.84 -8.10 1.57
N ARG A 92 24.04 -7.54 1.39
CA ARG A 92 25.27 -8.33 1.19
C ARG A 92 25.57 -9.21 2.39
N ASP A 93 25.44 -8.69 3.61
CA ASP A 93 25.65 -9.44 4.84
C ASP A 93 24.65 -10.60 4.97
N LYS A 94 23.38 -10.34 4.64
CA LYS A 94 22.33 -11.37 4.59
C LYS A 94 22.65 -12.49 3.60
N ILE A 95 23.05 -12.15 2.38
CA ILE A 95 23.45 -13.15 1.35
C ILE A 95 24.69 -13.93 1.80
N ALA A 96 25.58 -13.32 2.57
CA ALA A 96 26.71 -13.99 3.19
C ALA A 96 26.34 -14.92 4.36
N GLY A 97 25.05 -14.97 4.75
CA GLY A 97 24.52 -15.89 5.75
C GLY A 97 24.46 -15.33 7.17
N LEU A 98 24.66 -14.02 7.37
CA LEU A 98 24.49 -13.40 8.67
C LEU A 98 23.01 -13.41 9.09
N SER A 99 22.78 -13.69 10.36
CA SER A 99 21.45 -13.57 10.97
C SER A 99 21.02 -12.11 11.12
N TYR A 100 19.71 -11.89 11.31
CA TYR A 100 19.18 -10.55 11.59
C TYR A 100 19.83 -9.91 12.84
N GLU A 101 20.06 -10.72 13.90
CA GLU A 101 20.74 -10.27 15.13
C GLU A 101 22.19 -9.84 14.86
N GLU A 102 22.95 -10.61 14.07
CA GLU A 102 24.33 -10.27 13.71
C GLU A 102 24.38 -8.99 12.87
N ILE A 103 23.43 -8.78 11.96
CA ILE A 103 23.31 -7.56 11.16
C ILE A 103 22.97 -6.37 12.08
N ALA A 104 22.02 -6.54 13.01
CA ALA A 104 21.66 -5.51 13.97
C ALA A 104 22.83 -5.14 14.90
N HIS A 105 23.61 -6.13 15.40
CA HIS A 105 24.81 -5.89 16.19
C HIS A 105 25.91 -5.15 15.43
N ARG A 106 25.97 -5.25 14.11
CA ARG A 106 26.86 -4.46 13.24
C ARG A 106 26.34 -3.04 12.97
N GLY A 107 25.26 -2.64 13.61
CA GLY A 107 24.64 -1.32 13.43
C GLY A 107 23.62 -1.26 12.30
N GLY A 108 23.13 -2.39 11.79
CA GLY A 108 22.05 -2.46 10.80
C GLY A 108 20.66 -2.33 11.41
N GLY A 109 19.64 -2.57 10.58
CA GLY A 109 18.25 -2.56 11.00
C GLY A 109 17.57 -1.18 10.95
N ILE A 110 16.41 -1.08 11.61
CA ILE A 110 15.61 0.15 11.68
C ILE A 110 16.41 1.30 12.28
N LEU A 111 17.20 1.02 13.33
CA LEU A 111 18.02 2.03 14.02
C LEU A 111 19.09 2.65 13.11
N ASN A 112 19.68 1.88 12.18
CA ASN A 112 20.62 2.43 11.19
C ASN A 112 19.91 3.39 10.22
N SER A 113 18.68 3.06 9.81
CA SER A 113 17.87 3.97 8.99
C SER A 113 17.51 5.24 9.75
N ALA A 114 17.24 5.13 11.05
CA ALA A 114 16.97 6.29 11.92
C ALA A 114 18.18 7.21 12.08
N ASP A 115 19.36 6.65 12.33
CA ASP A 115 20.61 7.43 12.45
C ASP A 115 20.88 8.25 11.17
N ARG A 116 20.75 7.61 10.00
CA ARG A 116 20.91 8.31 8.70
C ARG A 116 19.87 9.37 8.47
N LEU A 117 18.61 9.11 8.85
CA LEU A 117 17.51 10.05 8.70
C LEU A 117 17.71 11.26 9.62
N HIS A 118 18.22 11.06 10.82
CA HIS A 118 18.55 12.13 11.76
C HIS A 118 19.53 13.15 11.15
N GLU A 119 20.57 12.66 10.45
CA GLU A 119 21.58 13.49 9.79
C GLU A 119 21.12 14.09 8.45
N THR A 120 20.02 13.59 7.86
CA THR A 120 19.54 14.00 6.54
C THR A 120 18.59 15.20 6.67
N SER A 121 18.85 16.25 5.88
CA SER A 121 17.96 17.40 5.82
C SER A 121 16.58 17.04 5.26
N GLU A 122 15.55 17.83 5.59
CA GLU A 122 14.20 17.64 5.06
C GLU A 122 14.18 17.72 3.54
N ASP A 123 14.93 18.64 2.91
CA ASP A 123 14.99 18.80 1.46
C ASP A 123 15.65 17.60 0.76
N GLU A 124 16.71 17.06 1.33
CA GLU A 124 17.35 15.86 0.78
C GLU A 124 16.46 14.63 0.95
N LEU A 125 15.81 14.48 2.09
CA LEU A 125 14.85 13.41 2.35
C LEU A 125 13.67 13.48 1.37
N PHE A 126 13.15 14.70 1.11
CA PHE A 126 12.13 14.93 0.09
C PHE A 126 12.62 14.53 -1.30
N ALA A 127 13.81 14.96 -1.72
CA ALA A 127 14.34 14.65 -3.05
C ALA A 127 14.47 13.12 -3.27
N GLN A 128 14.97 12.39 -2.27
CA GLN A 128 15.10 10.94 -2.32
C GLN A 128 13.72 10.24 -2.37
N ALA A 129 12.78 10.66 -1.54
CA ALA A 129 11.43 10.11 -1.48
C ALA A 129 10.64 10.42 -2.76
N HIS A 130 10.77 11.63 -3.31
CA HIS A 130 10.13 12.05 -4.56
C HIS A 130 10.61 11.22 -5.75
N ALA A 131 11.91 10.92 -5.84
CA ALA A 131 12.44 10.04 -6.87
C ALA A 131 11.81 8.64 -6.80
N ARG A 132 11.63 8.06 -5.60
CA ARG A 132 10.95 6.77 -5.39
C ARG A 132 9.47 6.84 -5.75
N LEU A 133 8.79 7.91 -5.33
CA LEU A 133 7.38 8.13 -5.67
C LEU A 133 7.17 8.15 -7.19
N ARG A 134 7.98 8.89 -7.93
CA ARG A 134 7.90 8.96 -9.39
C ARG A 134 8.17 7.62 -10.07
N GLN A 135 9.05 6.78 -9.50
CA GLN A 135 9.28 5.43 -10.01
C GLN A 135 8.04 4.55 -9.87
N VAL A 136 7.35 4.57 -8.73
CA VAL A 136 6.13 3.76 -8.55
C VAL A 136 4.96 4.30 -9.36
N MET A 137 4.84 5.63 -9.52
CA MET A 137 3.87 6.26 -10.42
C MET A 137 4.04 5.75 -11.86
N ALA A 138 5.27 5.75 -12.37
CA ALA A 138 5.57 5.27 -13.73
C ALA A 138 5.26 3.76 -13.90
N LYS A 139 5.21 2.99 -12.81
CA LYS A 139 4.88 1.58 -12.80
C LYS A 139 3.38 1.29 -12.56
N GLY A 140 2.53 2.34 -12.54
CA GLY A 140 1.09 2.21 -12.50
C GLY A 140 0.44 2.40 -11.13
N THR A 141 1.16 2.79 -10.09
CA THR A 141 0.57 3.14 -8.79
C THR A 141 -0.14 4.49 -8.89
N GLY A 142 -1.47 4.53 -8.61
CA GLY A 142 -2.32 5.73 -8.68
C GLY A 142 -2.69 6.31 -7.33
N ALA A 143 -2.62 5.51 -6.27
CA ALA A 143 -2.79 5.94 -4.88
C ALA A 143 -1.81 5.16 -3.99
N ILE A 144 -1.28 5.81 -2.95
CA ILE A 144 -0.26 5.23 -2.08
C ILE A 144 -0.44 5.68 -0.63
N GLU A 145 -0.21 4.77 0.31
CA GLU A 145 -0.01 5.09 1.71
C GLU A 145 1.49 5.14 2.01
N ILE A 146 1.92 6.20 2.69
CA ILE A 146 3.31 6.39 3.10
C ILE A 146 3.36 6.54 4.62
N LYS A 147 4.12 5.66 5.27
CA LYS A 147 4.33 5.66 6.71
C LYS A 147 5.61 6.40 7.10
N SER A 148 5.60 7.07 8.25
CA SER A 148 6.80 7.47 8.97
C SER A 148 7.49 6.26 9.63
N GLY A 149 8.20 6.42 10.74
CA GLY A 149 8.70 5.30 11.53
C GLY A 149 10.21 5.05 11.46
N TYR A 150 10.94 5.94 10.79
CA TYR A 150 12.40 5.98 10.87
C TYR A 150 12.93 7.23 11.60
N GLY A 151 12.04 8.07 12.14
CA GLY A 151 12.42 9.20 12.96
C GLY A 151 12.79 8.79 14.39
N LEU A 152 11.94 7.99 15.02
CA LEU A 152 12.07 7.44 16.37
C LEU A 152 12.28 8.49 17.47
N ASN A 153 12.01 9.75 17.16
CA ASN A 153 11.90 10.89 18.06
C ASN A 153 10.91 11.91 17.47
N THR A 154 10.44 12.85 18.27
CA THR A 154 9.40 13.81 17.86
C THR A 154 9.80 14.63 16.63
N ALA A 155 11.01 15.18 16.61
CA ALA A 155 11.46 16.07 15.56
C ALA A 155 11.57 15.37 14.19
N ASP A 156 12.13 14.18 14.18
CA ASP A 156 12.35 13.42 12.95
C ASP A 156 11.08 12.74 12.42
N GLU A 157 10.19 12.27 13.31
CA GLU A 157 8.87 11.77 12.89
C GLU A 157 8.05 12.89 12.23
N LEU A 158 8.03 14.11 12.81
CA LEU A 158 7.39 15.26 12.19
C LEU A 158 8.06 15.65 10.87
N LYS A 159 9.40 15.60 10.78
CA LYS A 159 10.14 15.81 9.53
C LYS A 159 9.68 14.84 8.44
N MET A 160 9.57 13.55 8.73
CA MET A 160 9.09 12.55 7.78
C MET A 160 7.66 12.85 7.31
N LEU A 161 6.73 13.13 8.23
CA LEU A 161 5.34 13.42 7.92
C LEU A 161 5.19 14.72 7.11
N ARG A 162 5.99 15.75 7.38
CA ARG A 162 6.05 16.98 6.57
C ARG A 162 6.55 16.69 5.16
N VAL A 163 7.55 15.80 5.01
CA VAL A 163 8.00 15.33 3.68
C VAL A 163 6.86 14.62 2.94
N ILE A 164 6.07 13.76 3.60
CA ILE A 164 4.91 13.11 2.99
C ILE A 164 3.90 14.16 2.48
N ARG A 165 3.60 15.19 3.27
CA ARG A 165 2.73 16.30 2.85
C ARG A 165 3.28 17.03 1.62
N ARG A 166 4.58 17.35 1.61
CA ARG A 166 5.26 17.96 0.45
C ARG A 166 5.20 17.10 -0.80
N LEU A 167 5.28 15.76 -0.66
CA LEU A 167 5.11 14.84 -1.80
C LEU A 167 3.71 14.92 -2.40
N ALA A 168 2.68 15.02 -1.56
CA ALA A 168 1.29 15.18 -2.02
C ALA A 168 1.07 16.51 -2.76
N GLU A 169 1.71 17.58 -2.30
CA GLU A 169 1.69 18.91 -2.97
C GLU A 169 2.44 18.89 -4.31
N ALA A 170 3.56 18.17 -4.38
CA ALA A 170 4.39 18.11 -5.58
C ALA A 170 3.79 17.22 -6.68
N GLU A 171 3.02 16.20 -6.33
CA GLU A 171 2.41 15.25 -7.28
C GLU A 171 0.88 15.21 -7.11
N PRO A 172 0.14 16.27 -7.52
CA PRO A 172 -1.32 16.35 -7.34
C PRO A 172 -2.10 15.30 -8.14
N GLY A 173 -1.46 14.67 -9.15
CA GLY A 173 -2.01 13.52 -9.86
C GLY A 173 -2.06 12.24 -9.03
N MET A 174 -1.29 12.16 -7.95
CA MET A 174 -1.27 11.04 -7.01
C MET A 174 -2.14 11.37 -5.78
N THR A 175 -2.84 10.39 -5.23
CA THR A 175 -3.42 10.52 -3.89
C THR A 175 -2.52 9.80 -2.89
N ILE A 176 -2.05 10.55 -1.90
CA ILE A 176 -1.17 10.06 -0.85
C ILE A 176 -1.92 10.10 0.48
N LYS A 177 -1.91 8.98 1.20
CA LYS A 177 -2.33 8.85 2.59
C LYS A 177 -1.10 8.79 3.48
N SER A 178 -1.11 9.53 4.58
CA SER A 178 0.00 9.56 5.53
C SER A 178 -0.32 8.79 6.80
N THR A 179 0.65 8.01 7.28
CA THR A 179 0.52 7.20 8.49
C THR A 179 1.64 7.54 9.46
N PHE A 180 1.27 7.90 10.68
CA PHE A 180 2.21 8.06 11.77
C PHE A 180 2.55 6.69 12.35
N LEU A 181 3.83 6.30 12.27
CA LEU A 181 4.36 5.02 12.77
C LEU A 181 5.52 5.27 13.76
N GLY A 182 5.38 6.19 14.70
CA GLY A 182 6.39 6.39 15.74
C GLY A 182 6.70 5.12 16.55
N ALA A 183 5.73 4.20 16.63
CA ALA A 183 5.88 2.89 17.25
C ALA A 183 6.38 1.81 16.27
N HIS A 184 7.40 2.11 15.46
CA HIS A 184 8.08 1.15 14.57
C HIS A 184 9.21 0.40 15.28
N ALA A 185 9.98 1.12 16.08
CA ALA A 185 11.00 0.57 16.99
C ALA A 185 11.22 1.56 18.15
N VAL A 186 11.93 1.13 19.17
CA VAL A 186 12.33 2.00 20.29
C VAL A 186 13.58 2.78 19.89
N GLY A 187 13.52 4.12 19.98
CA GLY A 187 14.67 4.99 19.68
C GLY A 187 15.88 4.71 20.57
N ARG A 188 17.10 4.94 20.04
CA ARG A 188 18.36 4.61 20.75
C ARG A 188 18.45 5.20 22.15
N GLU A 189 17.91 6.41 22.35
CA GLU A 189 17.91 7.08 23.66
C GLU A 189 17.07 6.35 24.71
N PHE A 190 16.13 5.50 24.27
CA PHE A 190 15.21 4.76 25.12
C PHE A 190 15.49 3.25 25.20
N VAL A 191 16.62 2.78 24.70
CA VAL A 191 17.00 1.35 24.81
C VAL A 191 16.96 0.92 26.29
N GLY A 192 16.17 -0.13 26.58
CA GLY A 192 15.90 -0.60 27.94
C GLY A 192 14.86 0.22 28.73
N ARG A 193 14.26 1.25 28.13
CA ARG A 193 13.24 2.12 28.73
C ARG A 193 12.01 2.27 27.82
N GLN A 194 11.53 1.15 27.27
CA GLN A 194 10.45 1.13 26.27
C GLN A 194 9.16 1.79 26.77
N SER A 195 8.82 1.64 28.05
CA SER A 195 7.63 2.29 28.63
C SER A 195 7.73 3.82 28.57
N GLU A 196 8.93 4.40 28.82
CA GLU A 196 9.14 5.84 28.71
C GLU A 196 9.04 6.32 27.24
N TYR A 197 9.48 5.49 26.29
CA TYR A 197 9.30 5.76 24.87
C TYR A 197 7.80 5.80 24.47
N VAL A 198 7.03 4.83 24.98
CA VAL A 198 5.58 4.80 24.76
C VAL A 198 4.88 6.01 25.39
N ASP A 199 5.32 6.45 26.58
CA ASP A 199 4.82 7.68 27.22
C ASP A 199 5.12 8.90 26.36
N MET A 200 6.35 9.05 25.84
CA MET A 200 6.72 10.14 24.92
C MET A 200 5.89 10.10 23.63
N LEU A 201 5.65 8.90 23.08
CA LEU A 201 4.80 8.72 21.90
C LEU A 201 3.39 9.26 22.12
N ILE A 202 2.80 8.96 23.28
CA ILE A 202 1.44 9.34 23.65
C ILE A 202 1.34 10.83 24.04
N ASP A 203 2.29 11.33 24.82
CA ASP A 203 2.18 12.63 25.47
C ASP A 203 2.85 13.77 24.67
N GLU A 204 3.74 13.43 23.72
CA GLU A 204 4.47 14.39 22.92
C GLU A 204 4.26 14.24 21.42
N MET A 205 4.57 13.05 20.84
CA MET A 205 4.50 12.87 19.39
C MET A 205 3.08 12.94 18.85
N LEU A 206 2.14 12.16 19.38
CA LEU A 206 0.74 12.13 18.92
C LEU A 206 0.08 13.51 18.98
N PRO A 207 0.17 14.30 20.09
CA PRO A 207 -0.33 15.66 20.12
C PRO A 207 0.28 16.56 19.05
N ALA A 208 1.58 16.48 18.82
CA ALA A 208 2.27 17.29 17.81
C ALA A 208 1.82 16.94 16.38
N VAL A 209 1.71 15.64 16.07
CA VAL A 209 1.20 15.14 14.78
C VAL A 209 -0.24 15.61 14.55
N ALA A 210 -1.09 15.51 15.57
CA ALA A 210 -2.49 15.92 15.49
C ALA A 210 -2.63 17.45 15.34
N ALA A 211 -1.81 18.24 16.05
CA ALA A 211 -1.84 19.71 15.99
C ALA A 211 -1.51 20.24 14.59
N GLU A 212 -0.65 19.55 13.82
CA GLU A 212 -0.31 19.90 12.44
C GLU A 212 -1.20 19.20 11.40
N GLY A 213 -2.07 18.28 11.81
CA GLY A 213 -2.91 17.49 10.89
C GLY A 213 -2.09 16.67 9.89
N LEU A 214 -1.02 16.01 10.34
CA LEU A 214 -0.03 15.38 9.47
C LEU A 214 -0.34 13.92 9.13
N ALA A 215 -1.24 13.25 9.83
CA ALA A 215 -1.50 11.82 9.66
C ALA A 215 -3.00 11.52 9.47
N ASP A 216 -3.29 10.72 8.44
CA ASP A 216 -4.60 10.09 8.23
C ASP A 216 -4.79 8.88 9.17
N PHE A 217 -3.69 8.15 9.42
CA PHE A 217 -3.68 6.91 10.21
C PHE A 217 -2.56 6.92 11.24
N VAL A 218 -2.72 6.08 12.27
CA VAL A 218 -1.67 5.69 13.21
C VAL A 218 -1.40 4.20 13.04
N ASP A 219 -0.14 3.80 13.15
CA ASP A 219 0.27 2.40 13.06
C ASP A 219 1.21 2.04 14.20
N VAL A 220 1.24 0.78 14.58
CA VAL A 220 2.10 0.21 15.63
C VAL A 220 2.66 -1.11 15.13
N PHE A 221 3.95 -1.33 15.27
CA PHE A 221 4.55 -2.64 15.05
C PHE A 221 4.34 -3.53 16.28
N CYS A 222 3.17 -4.17 16.33
CA CYS A 222 2.76 -5.05 17.42
C CYS A 222 3.23 -6.48 17.13
N ASP A 223 4.48 -6.77 17.46
CA ASP A 223 5.06 -8.10 17.25
C ASP A 223 6.14 -8.42 18.29
N LYS A 224 6.57 -9.67 18.30
CA LYS A 224 7.61 -10.17 19.22
C LYS A 224 8.92 -9.40 19.07
N GLY A 225 9.37 -8.81 20.15
CA GLY A 225 10.59 -8.00 20.17
C GLY A 225 10.40 -6.53 19.82
N PHE A 226 9.17 -6.13 19.52
CA PHE A 226 8.75 -4.75 19.26
C PHE A 226 7.74 -4.29 20.32
N PHE A 227 6.55 -3.78 19.93
CA PHE A 227 5.56 -3.32 20.89
C PHE A 227 4.59 -4.43 21.29
N THR A 228 4.30 -4.49 22.58
CA THR A 228 3.35 -5.46 23.15
C THR A 228 1.89 -5.07 22.86
N VAL A 229 0.96 -6.01 23.08
CA VAL A 229 -0.48 -5.76 22.97
C VAL A 229 -0.92 -4.63 23.90
N ASP A 230 -0.43 -4.61 25.15
CA ASP A 230 -0.81 -3.58 26.13
C ASP A 230 -0.28 -2.18 25.74
N GLU A 231 0.93 -2.10 25.25
CA GLU A 231 1.50 -0.84 24.72
C GLU A 231 0.75 -0.37 23.49
N THR A 232 0.44 -1.28 22.57
CA THR A 232 -0.37 -1.01 21.38
C THR A 232 -1.75 -0.49 21.77
N ASP A 233 -2.44 -1.13 22.72
CA ASP A 233 -3.74 -0.71 23.24
C ASP A 233 -3.70 0.75 23.76
N ARG A 234 -2.66 1.09 24.54
CA ARG A 234 -2.43 2.45 25.05
C ARG A 234 -2.25 3.48 23.94
N ILE A 235 -1.40 3.17 22.95
CA ILE A 235 -1.12 4.06 21.82
C ILE A 235 -2.37 4.30 20.98
N LEU A 236 -3.11 3.23 20.64
CA LEU A 236 -4.33 3.34 19.84
C LEU A 236 -5.44 4.08 20.57
N ALA A 237 -5.61 3.83 21.87
CA ALA A 237 -6.55 4.58 22.70
C ALA A 237 -6.20 6.08 22.78
N ALA A 238 -4.91 6.41 22.78
CA ALA A 238 -4.46 7.80 22.72
C ALA A 238 -4.75 8.44 21.34
N ALA A 239 -4.46 7.75 20.24
CA ALA A 239 -4.72 8.23 18.89
C ALA A 239 -6.21 8.46 18.61
N ALA A 240 -7.09 7.62 19.17
CA ALA A 240 -8.53 7.76 19.05
C ALA A 240 -9.05 9.10 19.58
N ARG A 241 -8.39 9.71 20.59
CA ARG A 241 -8.74 11.05 21.11
C ARG A 241 -8.59 12.17 20.07
N TYR A 242 -7.76 11.94 19.06
CA TYR A 242 -7.53 12.87 17.94
C TYR A 242 -8.29 12.48 16.67
N GLY A 243 -9.10 11.39 16.72
CA GLY A 243 -9.85 10.89 15.57
C GLY A 243 -8.96 10.22 14.49
N ILE A 244 -7.71 9.89 14.82
CA ILE A 244 -6.77 9.22 13.90
C ILE A 244 -7.08 7.72 13.91
N ARG A 245 -7.43 7.16 12.74
CA ARG A 245 -7.84 5.75 12.61
C ARG A 245 -6.62 4.82 12.65
N PRO A 246 -6.69 3.67 13.34
CA PRO A 246 -5.55 2.76 13.44
C PRO A 246 -5.36 1.85 12.22
N LYS A 247 -4.11 1.45 12.02
CA LYS A 247 -3.61 0.30 11.27
C LYS A 247 -2.58 -0.42 12.15
N ILE A 248 -2.22 -1.66 11.85
CA ILE A 248 -1.27 -2.43 12.67
C ILE A 248 -0.36 -3.26 11.78
N HIS A 249 0.97 -3.20 12.01
CA HIS A 249 1.87 -4.28 11.60
C HIS A 249 1.68 -5.42 12.59
N ALA A 250 1.22 -6.57 12.11
CA ALA A 250 0.82 -7.68 12.95
C ALA A 250 1.24 -9.03 12.37
N ASN A 251 1.69 -9.92 13.22
CA ASN A 251 1.96 -11.31 12.89
C ASN A 251 2.96 -11.49 11.72
N GLU A 252 3.95 -10.62 11.63
CA GLU A 252 5.07 -10.77 10.69
C GLU A 252 6.05 -11.83 11.19
N LEU A 253 6.48 -11.71 12.44
CA LEU A 253 7.51 -12.55 13.06
C LEU A 253 6.91 -13.66 13.91
N ASP A 254 5.83 -13.37 14.66
CA ASP A 254 5.15 -14.32 15.55
C ASP A 254 3.64 -13.97 15.66
N ALA A 255 2.83 -14.90 16.15
CA ALA A 255 1.43 -14.66 16.49
C ALA A 255 1.34 -13.91 17.84
N SER A 256 1.55 -12.59 17.79
CA SER A 256 1.78 -11.74 18.96
C SER A 256 0.52 -11.04 19.52
N GLY A 257 -0.68 -11.31 18.94
CA GLY A 257 -1.94 -10.68 19.35
C GLY A 257 -2.22 -9.32 18.69
N GLY A 258 -1.38 -8.90 17.72
CA GLY A 258 -1.54 -7.66 16.96
C GLY A 258 -2.85 -7.59 16.17
N VAL A 259 -3.28 -8.72 15.60
CA VAL A 259 -4.57 -8.82 14.88
C VAL A 259 -5.73 -8.53 15.84
N GLN A 260 -5.73 -9.18 17.02
CA GLN A 260 -6.81 -9.07 18.00
C GLN A 260 -6.92 -7.64 18.56
N VAL A 261 -5.78 -6.98 18.87
CA VAL A 261 -5.81 -5.59 19.35
C VAL A 261 -6.25 -4.63 18.25
N GLY A 262 -5.81 -4.85 16.98
CA GLY A 262 -6.26 -4.06 15.84
C GLY A 262 -7.77 -4.12 15.64
N VAL A 263 -8.35 -5.33 15.67
CA VAL A 263 -9.81 -5.53 15.55
C VAL A 263 -10.57 -4.86 16.70
N ARG A 264 -10.08 -4.95 17.95
CA ARG A 264 -10.72 -4.27 19.11
C ARG A 264 -10.79 -2.77 18.94
N HIS A 265 -9.78 -2.16 18.34
CA HIS A 265 -9.72 -0.71 18.09
C HIS A 265 -10.34 -0.29 16.75
N GLY A 266 -10.96 -1.21 15.99
CA GLY A 266 -11.57 -0.92 14.70
C GLY A 266 -10.56 -0.48 13.66
N ALA A 267 -9.37 -1.09 13.67
CA ALA A 267 -8.33 -0.80 12.68
C ALA A 267 -8.86 -0.96 11.24
N LEU A 268 -8.44 -0.04 10.37
CA LEU A 268 -8.81 -0.12 8.95
C LEU A 268 -8.22 -1.38 8.31
N SER A 269 -6.95 -1.67 8.62
CA SER A 269 -6.29 -2.91 8.23
C SER A 269 -5.35 -3.41 9.32
N VAL A 270 -5.04 -4.70 9.25
CA VAL A 270 -3.90 -5.33 9.88
C VAL A 270 -3.01 -5.87 8.78
N ASP A 271 -1.74 -5.53 8.84
CA ASP A 271 -0.82 -5.65 7.73
C ASP A 271 0.27 -6.69 8.05
N HIS A 272 0.90 -7.32 7.05
CA HIS A 272 1.83 -8.46 7.10
C HIS A 272 1.16 -9.82 7.13
N LEU A 273 0.90 -10.39 8.32
CA LEU A 273 0.14 -11.62 8.53
C LEU A 273 0.85 -12.91 8.08
N GLU A 274 2.18 -12.92 7.98
CA GLU A 274 2.97 -14.09 7.62
C GLU A 274 2.77 -15.26 8.60
N ARG A 275 2.44 -14.93 9.87
CA ARG A 275 2.18 -15.87 10.97
C ARG A 275 0.71 -15.97 11.35
N MET A 276 -0.21 -15.55 10.47
CA MET A 276 -1.64 -15.65 10.71
C MET A 276 -2.09 -17.12 10.72
N GLY A 277 -2.79 -17.51 11.80
CA GLY A 277 -3.38 -18.83 12.02
C GLY A 277 -4.90 -18.81 12.02
N ALA A 278 -5.49 -19.89 12.51
CA ALA A 278 -6.95 -20.05 12.58
C ALA A 278 -7.63 -19.02 13.49
N ASP A 279 -6.99 -18.68 14.61
CA ASP A 279 -7.54 -17.76 15.61
C ASP A 279 -7.62 -16.31 15.05
N GLU A 280 -6.61 -15.89 14.30
CA GLU A 280 -6.60 -14.59 13.64
C GLU A 280 -7.62 -14.53 12.49
N ILE A 281 -7.74 -15.59 11.70
CA ILE A 281 -8.75 -15.72 10.65
C ILE A 281 -10.16 -15.58 11.26
N GLU A 282 -10.42 -16.27 12.35
CA GLU A 282 -11.73 -16.19 13.02
C GLU A 282 -11.99 -14.79 13.61
N CYS A 283 -10.98 -14.17 14.20
CA CYS A 283 -11.06 -12.79 14.70
C CYS A 283 -11.41 -11.80 13.58
N LEU A 284 -10.75 -11.91 12.44
CA LEU A 284 -10.96 -11.04 11.27
C LEU A 284 -12.32 -11.29 10.60
N ARG A 285 -12.81 -12.54 10.57
CA ARG A 285 -14.10 -12.91 9.97
C ARG A 285 -15.26 -12.11 10.55
N GLY A 286 -15.25 -11.86 11.86
CA GLY A 286 -16.26 -11.07 12.57
C GLY A 286 -16.12 -9.55 12.45
N SER A 287 -15.13 -9.05 11.68
CA SER A 287 -14.78 -7.64 11.65
C SER A 287 -14.91 -7.00 10.27
N GLN A 288 -14.72 -5.67 10.21
CA GLN A 288 -14.55 -4.90 8.97
C GLN A 288 -13.08 -4.61 8.66
N THR A 289 -12.15 -5.10 9.50
CA THR A 289 -10.72 -4.90 9.34
C THR A 289 -10.20 -5.68 8.14
N ILE A 290 -9.43 -5.03 7.29
CA ILE A 290 -8.87 -5.61 6.06
C ILE A 290 -7.57 -6.33 6.40
N ALA A 291 -7.40 -7.54 5.88
CA ALA A 291 -6.17 -8.30 5.93
C ALA A 291 -5.26 -7.86 4.77
N THR A 292 -4.28 -6.99 5.03
CA THR A 292 -3.33 -6.52 4.02
C THR A 292 -2.06 -7.35 4.07
N MET A 293 -1.77 -8.10 3.02
CA MET A 293 -0.62 -9.00 2.97
C MET A 293 0.50 -8.43 2.11
N LEU A 294 1.75 -8.67 2.51
CA LEU A 294 2.94 -8.02 1.98
C LEU A 294 3.91 -9.03 1.35
N PRO A 295 3.56 -9.64 0.20
CA PRO A 295 4.35 -10.74 -0.36
C PRO A 295 5.76 -10.33 -0.80
N GLY A 296 6.02 -9.03 -0.99
CA GLY A 296 7.36 -8.51 -1.28
C GLY A 296 8.34 -8.72 -0.11
N ALA A 297 7.87 -8.49 1.12
CA ALA A 297 8.65 -8.72 2.35
C ALA A 297 8.95 -10.20 2.53
N SER A 298 7.92 -11.06 2.44
CA SER A 298 8.11 -12.51 2.52
C SER A 298 9.11 -13.03 1.47
N PHE A 299 9.04 -12.51 0.24
CA PHE A 299 9.97 -12.86 -0.84
C PHE A 299 11.41 -12.47 -0.51
N PHE A 300 11.63 -11.20 -0.16
CA PHE A 300 12.97 -10.65 0.06
C PHE A 300 13.63 -11.23 1.31
N LEU A 301 12.84 -11.44 2.37
CA LEU A 301 13.33 -12.01 3.63
C LEU A 301 13.45 -13.54 3.60
N GLY A 302 12.85 -14.23 2.61
CA GLY A 302 12.81 -15.68 2.55
C GLY A 302 11.89 -16.28 3.62
N MET A 303 10.84 -15.55 4.00
CA MET A 303 9.86 -15.95 5.02
C MET A 303 8.69 -16.73 4.40
N PRO A 304 7.89 -17.46 5.20
CA PRO A 304 6.58 -17.94 4.76
C PRO A 304 5.71 -16.80 4.24
N TYR A 305 4.82 -17.12 3.31
CA TYR A 305 3.84 -16.16 2.83
C TYR A 305 2.58 -16.21 3.70
N ALA A 306 1.93 -15.07 3.90
CA ALA A 306 0.64 -15.00 4.55
C ALA A 306 -0.40 -15.88 3.81
N PRO A 307 -1.33 -16.57 4.53
CA PRO A 307 -2.24 -17.57 3.97
C PRO A 307 -3.43 -16.92 3.24
N ALA A 308 -3.17 -16.19 2.14
CA ALA A 308 -4.19 -15.42 1.41
C ALA A 308 -5.34 -16.30 0.90
N ARG A 309 -5.04 -17.50 0.39
CA ARG A 309 -6.06 -18.43 -0.10
C ARG A 309 -7.01 -18.85 1.02
N ASP A 310 -6.48 -19.15 2.21
CA ASP A 310 -7.30 -19.58 3.36
C ASP A 310 -8.10 -18.40 3.89
N ALA A 311 -7.53 -17.19 3.90
CA ALA A 311 -8.23 -15.96 4.26
C ALA A 311 -9.42 -15.67 3.33
N VAL A 312 -9.21 -15.80 2.01
CA VAL A 312 -10.28 -15.66 1.01
C VAL A 312 -11.36 -16.73 1.22
N ALA A 313 -10.97 -18.01 1.38
CA ALA A 313 -11.92 -19.11 1.64
C ALA A 313 -12.71 -18.92 2.94
N ALA A 314 -12.12 -18.25 3.93
CA ALA A 314 -12.78 -17.89 5.20
C ALA A 314 -13.71 -16.66 5.09
N GLY A 315 -13.81 -15.99 3.93
CA GLY A 315 -14.66 -14.83 3.72
C GLY A 315 -14.06 -13.50 4.15
N LEU A 316 -12.73 -13.41 4.30
CA LEU A 316 -12.07 -12.17 4.69
C LEU A 316 -11.96 -11.18 3.52
N THR A 317 -11.83 -9.89 3.84
CA THR A 317 -11.38 -8.87 2.89
C THR A 317 -9.85 -8.89 2.84
N VAL A 318 -9.29 -9.26 1.68
CA VAL A 318 -7.84 -9.36 1.47
C VAL A 318 -7.36 -8.27 0.54
N ALA A 319 -6.33 -7.52 0.94
CA ALA A 319 -5.57 -6.59 0.10
C ALA A 319 -4.11 -7.06 -0.01
N LEU A 320 -3.41 -6.62 -1.05
CA LEU A 320 -1.99 -6.83 -1.25
C LEU A 320 -1.30 -5.48 -1.41
N ALA A 321 -0.15 -5.29 -0.76
CA ALA A 321 0.67 -4.08 -0.85
C ALA A 321 2.16 -4.41 -0.98
N SER A 322 2.97 -3.39 -1.30
CA SER A 322 4.39 -3.62 -1.64
C SER A 322 5.31 -3.72 -0.43
N ASP A 323 4.96 -3.06 0.67
CA ASP A 323 5.86 -2.81 1.79
C ASP A 323 7.17 -2.12 1.35
N TYR A 324 7.10 -1.21 0.37
CA TYR A 324 8.30 -0.60 -0.17
C TYR A 324 9.10 0.14 0.91
N ASN A 325 10.17 -0.48 1.38
CA ASN A 325 11.06 0.01 2.43
C ASN A 325 12.51 -0.44 2.15
N PRO A 326 13.54 0.14 2.81
CA PRO A 326 14.93 -0.19 2.52
C PRO A 326 15.41 -1.54 3.07
N GLY A 327 14.67 -2.16 3.99
CA GLY A 327 15.14 -3.32 4.77
C GLY A 327 14.57 -4.66 4.33
N SER A 328 13.26 -4.73 4.15
CA SER A 328 12.52 -5.98 3.91
C SER A 328 11.91 -6.06 2.52
N SER A 329 11.71 -4.94 1.82
CA SER A 329 11.11 -4.95 0.49
C SER A 329 11.54 -3.71 -0.32
N PRO A 330 12.76 -3.67 -0.90
CA PRO A 330 13.28 -2.49 -1.58
C PRO A 330 12.70 -2.30 -3.00
N SER A 331 11.43 -2.60 -3.17
CA SER A 331 10.71 -2.49 -4.46
C SER A 331 9.24 -2.16 -4.25
N GLY A 332 8.79 -1.04 -4.83
CA GLY A 332 7.36 -0.65 -4.91
C GLY A 332 6.70 -1.08 -6.22
N ASP A 333 7.13 -2.16 -6.86
CA ASP A 333 6.56 -2.63 -8.12
C ASP A 333 5.31 -3.48 -7.87
N MET A 334 4.12 -2.87 -7.90
CA MET A 334 2.84 -3.55 -7.69
C MET A 334 2.53 -4.63 -8.73
N ARG A 335 3.19 -4.62 -9.91
CA ARG A 335 3.09 -5.71 -10.89
C ARG A 335 3.72 -6.98 -10.34
N PHE A 336 4.85 -6.84 -9.64
CA PHE A 336 5.51 -7.96 -8.97
C PHE A 336 4.71 -8.46 -7.77
N VAL A 337 4.09 -7.54 -6.99
CA VAL A 337 3.17 -7.90 -5.90
C VAL A 337 2.00 -8.71 -6.43
N TRP A 338 1.38 -8.29 -7.55
CA TRP A 338 0.32 -9.06 -8.21
C TRP A 338 0.79 -10.47 -8.60
N ALA A 339 1.97 -10.58 -9.23
CA ALA A 339 2.53 -11.87 -9.61
C ALA A 339 2.81 -12.78 -8.40
N LEU A 340 3.36 -12.23 -7.30
CA LEU A 340 3.58 -12.98 -6.06
C LEU A 340 2.26 -13.45 -5.44
N GLY A 341 1.22 -12.62 -5.46
CA GLY A 341 -0.13 -13.00 -5.05
C GLY A 341 -0.63 -14.24 -5.79
N CYS A 342 -0.40 -14.29 -7.10
CA CYS A 342 -0.77 -15.47 -7.91
C CYS A 342 0.15 -16.67 -7.65
N ILE A 343 1.46 -16.49 -7.78
CA ILE A 343 2.43 -17.61 -7.83
C ILE A 343 2.66 -18.19 -6.43
N LYS A 344 2.78 -17.34 -5.41
CA LYS A 344 3.14 -17.75 -4.06
C LYS A 344 1.94 -17.88 -3.13
N MET A 345 0.98 -16.98 -3.23
CA MET A 345 -0.18 -16.98 -2.33
C MET A 345 -1.41 -17.66 -2.92
N ARG A 346 -1.33 -18.14 -4.19
CA ARG A 346 -2.35 -18.96 -4.86
C ARG A 346 -3.70 -18.26 -5.08
N LEU A 347 -3.68 -16.94 -5.19
CA LEU A 347 -4.82 -16.17 -5.67
C LEU A 347 -4.95 -16.32 -7.19
N THR A 348 -6.18 -16.28 -7.72
CA THR A 348 -6.37 -16.16 -9.16
C THR A 348 -5.89 -14.80 -9.67
N PRO A 349 -5.61 -14.64 -10.98
CA PRO A 349 -5.26 -13.33 -11.52
C PRO A 349 -6.27 -12.23 -11.19
N GLU A 350 -7.57 -12.55 -11.22
CA GLU A 350 -8.67 -11.65 -10.90
C GLU A 350 -8.68 -11.27 -9.42
N GLN A 351 -8.53 -12.26 -8.52
CA GLN A 351 -8.44 -12.03 -7.07
C GLN A 351 -7.26 -11.14 -6.73
N ALA A 352 -6.09 -11.43 -7.29
CA ALA A 352 -4.89 -10.65 -7.00
C ALA A 352 -4.96 -9.24 -7.61
N LEU A 353 -5.60 -9.04 -8.78
CA LEU A 353 -5.85 -7.70 -9.34
C LEU A 353 -6.76 -6.88 -8.42
N ASN A 354 -7.89 -7.44 -8.00
CA ASN A 354 -8.79 -6.75 -7.07
C ASN A 354 -8.11 -6.46 -5.73
N ALA A 355 -7.22 -7.34 -5.25
CA ALA A 355 -6.47 -7.13 -4.01
C ALA A 355 -5.47 -5.96 -4.09
N VAL A 356 -4.83 -5.74 -5.25
CA VAL A 356 -3.89 -4.60 -5.47
C VAL A 356 -4.58 -3.34 -6.00
N THR A 357 -5.88 -3.35 -6.24
CA THR A 357 -6.65 -2.21 -6.75
C THR A 357 -7.81 -1.86 -5.84
N LEU A 358 -8.96 -2.52 -5.94
CA LEU A 358 -10.18 -2.17 -5.22
C LEU A 358 -10.01 -2.34 -3.70
N ASN A 359 -9.50 -3.49 -3.25
CA ASN A 359 -9.27 -3.72 -1.83
C ASN A 359 -8.05 -2.94 -1.30
N GLY A 360 -7.02 -2.68 -2.13
CA GLY A 360 -5.95 -1.75 -1.80
C GLY A 360 -6.48 -0.33 -1.57
N ALA A 361 -7.44 0.14 -2.39
CA ALA A 361 -8.12 1.41 -2.17
C ALA A 361 -8.94 1.39 -0.88
N ALA A 362 -9.66 0.29 -0.60
CA ALA A 362 -10.41 0.11 0.66
C ALA A 362 -9.50 0.20 1.89
N ALA A 363 -8.31 -0.42 1.83
CA ALA A 363 -7.33 -0.40 2.91
C ALA A 363 -6.70 0.99 3.17
N MET A 364 -7.01 1.97 2.32
CA MET A 364 -6.66 3.40 2.49
C MET A 364 -7.89 4.30 2.71
N GLY A 365 -9.12 3.73 2.77
CA GLY A 365 -10.36 4.51 2.84
C GLY A 365 -10.64 5.30 1.56
N LEU A 366 -10.18 4.83 0.40
CA LEU A 366 -10.26 5.52 -0.90
C LEU A 366 -11.21 4.82 -1.90
N SER A 367 -12.03 3.86 -1.47
CA SER A 367 -12.89 3.08 -2.36
C SER A 367 -13.89 3.93 -3.17
N ALA A 368 -14.29 5.09 -2.65
CA ALA A 368 -15.19 6.00 -3.36
C ALA A 368 -14.55 6.58 -4.63
N ASP A 369 -13.22 6.74 -4.63
CA ASP A 369 -12.47 7.45 -5.66
C ASP A 369 -11.54 6.58 -6.51
N TYR A 370 -11.14 5.40 -6.02
CA TYR A 370 -10.11 4.54 -6.64
C TYR A 370 -10.53 3.08 -6.72
N GLY A 371 -9.68 2.26 -7.35
CA GLY A 371 -9.69 0.80 -7.30
C GLY A 371 -10.56 0.10 -8.33
N SER A 372 -11.35 0.81 -9.13
CA SER A 372 -12.14 0.25 -10.23
C SER A 372 -12.35 1.26 -11.34
N VAL A 373 -12.66 0.79 -12.56
CA VAL A 373 -13.08 1.65 -13.66
C VAL A 373 -14.58 1.89 -13.52
N THR A 374 -14.94 2.99 -12.86
CA THR A 374 -16.34 3.31 -12.52
C THR A 374 -16.59 4.80 -12.79
N PRO A 375 -17.69 5.18 -13.46
CA PRO A 375 -18.06 6.59 -13.65
C PRO A 375 -18.09 7.35 -12.31
N GLY A 376 -17.50 8.54 -12.30
CA GLY A 376 -17.34 9.37 -11.10
C GLY A 376 -16.06 9.16 -10.31
N LYS A 377 -15.36 8.01 -10.42
CA LYS A 377 -14.05 7.80 -9.82
C LYS A 377 -12.94 8.53 -10.58
N TYR A 378 -11.79 8.76 -9.93
CA TYR A 378 -10.63 9.33 -10.61
C TYR A 378 -10.18 8.45 -11.78
N ALA A 379 -9.85 9.10 -12.90
CA ALA A 379 -9.28 8.45 -14.07
C ALA A 379 -7.77 8.16 -13.84
N SER A 380 -7.46 7.45 -12.77
CA SER A 380 -6.15 6.86 -12.50
C SER A 380 -6.15 5.46 -13.07
N LEU A 381 -5.54 5.31 -14.25
CA LEU A 381 -5.70 4.15 -15.13
C LEU A 381 -4.34 3.69 -15.68
N ILE A 382 -4.22 2.41 -15.92
CA ILE A 382 -3.11 1.83 -16.68
C ILE A 382 -3.65 1.40 -18.05
N MET A 383 -2.98 1.83 -19.11
CA MET A 383 -3.20 1.33 -20.47
C MET A 383 -2.04 0.40 -20.85
N THR A 384 -2.36 -0.78 -21.36
CA THR A 384 -1.36 -1.77 -21.77
C THR A 384 -1.09 -1.73 -23.27
N HIS A 385 0.01 -2.34 -23.70
CA HIS A 385 0.10 -2.85 -25.07
C HIS A 385 -0.94 -3.97 -25.28
N PRO A 386 -1.29 -4.36 -26.53
CA PRO A 386 -2.13 -5.53 -26.75
C PRO A 386 -1.55 -6.79 -26.10
N LEU A 387 -2.40 -7.51 -25.36
CA LEU A 387 -2.03 -8.71 -24.60
C LEU A 387 -2.92 -9.88 -25.00
N PRO A 388 -2.41 -11.13 -24.91
CA PRO A 388 -3.20 -12.33 -25.23
C PRO A 388 -4.42 -12.52 -24.31
N SER A 389 -4.28 -12.18 -23.03
CA SER A 389 -5.33 -12.28 -22.02
C SER A 389 -4.95 -11.47 -20.76
N PRO A 390 -5.87 -11.14 -19.83
CA PRO A 390 -5.56 -10.52 -18.55
C PRO A 390 -4.59 -11.35 -17.70
N ALA A 391 -4.67 -12.68 -17.76
CA ALA A 391 -3.80 -13.58 -17.01
C ALA A 391 -2.33 -13.53 -17.50
N TYR A 392 -2.07 -13.02 -18.71
CA TYR A 392 -0.72 -12.82 -19.22
C TYR A 392 0.09 -11.84 -18.36
N ILE A 393 -0.56 -10.87 -17.76
CA ILE A 393 0.12 -9.83 -16.94
C ILE A 393 0.90 -10.43 -15.76
N PRO A 394 0.26 -11.16 -14.81
CA PRO A 394 1.01 -11.77 -13.71
C PRO A 394 1.85 -12.99 -14.15
N TYR A 395 1.54 -13.61 -15.29
CA TYR A 395 2.33 -14.70 -15.86
C TYR A 395 3.68 -14.20 -16.39
N ALA A 396 3.67 -13.10 -17.16
CA ALA A 396 4.86 -12.49 -17.77
C ALA A 396 5.33 -11.26 -16.97
N TYR A 397 5.49 -11.43 -15.67
CA TYR A 397 5.65 -10.36 -14.67
C TYR A 397 6.87 -9.44 -14.87
N THR A 398 7.83 -9.79 -15.70
CA THR A 398 8.99 -8.95 -16.06
C THR A 398 8.80 -8.19 -17.37
N GLU A 399 7.79 -8.52 -18.16
CA GLU A 399 7.57 -7.87 -19.44
C GLU A 399 7.08 -6.43 -19.30
N PRO A 400 7.52 -5.50 -20.15
CA PRO A 400 7.10 -4.11 -20.13
C PRO A 400 5.73 -3.93 -20.80
N TRP A 401 4.69 -4.45 -20.21
CA TRP A 401 3.34 -4.42 -20.79
C TRP A 401 2.59 -3.09 -20.63
N ILE A 402 3.07 -2.15 -19.79
CA ILE A 402 2.46 -0.82 -19.63
C ILE A 402 2.82 0.04 -20.83
N ALA A 403 1.80 0.52 -21.55
CA ALA A 403 1.96 1.48 -22.65
C ALA A 403 1.87 2.93 -22.13
N ARG A 404 0.96 3.19 -21.17
CA ARG A 404 0.75 4.50 -20.56
C ARG A 404 0.09 4.37 -19.19
N VAL A 405 0.42 5.28 -18.29
CA VAL A 405 -0.28 5.47 -17.02
C VAL A 405 -0.99 6.83 -17.06
N PHE A 406 -2.23 6.88 -16.65
CA PHE A 406 -2.99 8.12 -16.45
C PHE A 406 -3.12 8.37 -14.95
N HIS A 407 -2.72 9.54 -14.52
CA HIS A 407 -2.87 10.02 -13.16
C HIS A 407 -3.96 11.10 -13.13
N LYS A 408 -5.15 10.76 -12.64
CA LYS A 408 -6.34 11.65 -12.63
C LYS A 408 -6.57 12.27 -14.02
N GLY A 409 -6.57 11.43 -15.07
CA GLY A 409 -6.90 11.84 -16.44
C GLY A 409 -5.77 12.52 -17.24
N ARG A 410 -4.58 12.62 -16.70
CA ARG A 410 -3.41 13.27 -17.35
C ARG A 410 -2.37 12.28 -17.79
#